data_e126db289c2888a7aa43f09aa905cd90
#
_entry.id   e126db289c2888a7aa43f09aa905cd90
#
_cell.length_a   1.000
_cell.length_b   1.000
_cell.length_c   1.000
_cell.angle_alpha   90.00
_cell.angle_beta   90.00
_cell.angle_gamma   90.00
#
_symmetry.space_group_name_H-M   'P 1'
#
loop_
_entity.id
_entity.type
_entity.pdbx_description
1 polymer ?
#
loop_
_entity_poly.entity_id
_entity_poly.type
_entity_poly.pdbx_seq_one_letter_code
_entity_poly.pdbx_strand_id
1 'polypeptide(L)'
;MKLRIAITCLSACLLPAPALRAQDSPRVACYDLTVRIDVPERRVTVGVSFDVNFLGSDSIALVLWRHARIDTMRCDGHEAAYRFDTLAPAPTRFIPDGRALTLYRPAGSPDRCRIGTRYTLDMHEVQGPAKSFNDRWIEIGYYTGWYPVCNGTSADRSHLRIGITDGYTVSGSGIISRTDDGMWEMDQPWEGFDNVILASPVLKTRRMSDNGTTIEFIYTDFPDADAESALNCSYDALKFFRRLYKIAEEENTYIKFSLSASGTSGGYSRKNFITLNSGSFNEYILRNTAHEISHFWWNKAPVESWHDWLNESFAEFSALQYLRHARGEEAYAKRVEMYREKTRRIRPIWGIDRADREAHTALYEKGSVLLADLLVRVGEEPFFDFLAAVIRARIADTPAFLDLAETRLGLENRNWIEQRLKQ
;
A
#
# COMPACT_ATOMS: atom_id res chain seq x y z
N MET A 1 57.98 49.82 7.48
CA MET A 1 56.76 49.88 6.69
C MET A 1 56.24 48.45 6.55
N LYS A 2 55.26 48.07 7.42
CA LYS A 2 54.70 46.69 7.49
C LYS A 2 53.40 46.68 6.75
N LEU A 3 53.33 45.95 5.64
CA LEU A 3 52.15 45.75 4.81
C LEU A 3 51.26 44.70 5.48
N ARG A 4 50.03 45.07 5.88
CA ARG A 4 48.98 44.16 6.38
C ARG A 4 48.11 43.73 5.21
N ILE A 5 48.19 42.45 4.85
CA ILE A 5 47.26 41.84 3.89
C ILE A 5 46.04 41.41 4.67
N ALA A 6 44.88 41.99 4.35
CA ALA A 6 43.57 41.58 4.88
C ALA A 6 43.03 40.44 4.00
N ILE A 7 42.89 39.25 4.56
CA ILE A 7 42.21 38.11 3.91
C ILE A 7 40.75 38.22 4.23
N THR A 8 39.94 38.56 3.21
CA THR A 8 38.48 38.55 3.31
C THR A 8 37.99 37.13 3.02
N CYS A 9 37.53 36.40 4.07
CA CYS A 9 36.85 35.14 3.88
C CYS A 9 35.45 35.38 3.35
N LEU A 10 35.24 35.03 2.08
CA LEU A 10 33.89 34.90 1.50
C LEU A 10 33.29 33.58 1.99
N SER A 11 32.40 33.66 2.99
CA SER A 11 31.52 32.52 3.37
C SER A 11 30.43 32.38 2.32
N ALA A 12 30.59 31.44 1.40
CA ALA A 12 29.54 31.02 0.52
C ALA A 12 28.49 30.25 1.34
N CYS A 13 27.33 30.88 1.63
CA CYS A 13 26.16 30.20 2.11
C CYS A 13 25.67 29.25 1.03
N LEU A 14 26.00 27.96 1.16
CA LEU A 14 25.32 26.89 0.44
C LEU A 14 23.88 26.79 1.01
N LEU A 15 22.92 27.39 0.31
CA LEU A 15 21.50 27.14 0.55
C LEU A 15 21.27 25.64 0.22
N PRO A 16 20.65 24.87 1.11
CA PRO A 16 20.26 23.50 0.77
C PRO A 16 19.29 23.56 -0.42
N ALA A 17 19.58 22.76 -1.45
CA ALA A 17 18.64 22.56 -2.55
C ALA A 17 17.29 22.11 -1.96
N PRO A 18 16.16 22.70 -2.39
CA PRO A 18 14.88 22.27 -1.91
C PRO A 18 14.70 20.78 -2.26
N ALA A 19 14.44 19.95 -1.24
CA ALA A 19 14.02 18.58 -1.46
C ALA A 19 12.78 18.64 -2.36
N LEU A 20 12.84 18.06 -3.55
CA LEU A 20 11.71 17.89 -4.45
C LEU A 20 10.60 17.15 -3.66
N ARG A 21 9.57 17.90 -3.29
CA ARG A 21 8.39 17.32 -2.65
C ARG A 21 7.67 16.48 -3.70
N ALA A 22 7.16 15.33 -3.30
CA ALA A 22 6.31 14.46 -4.14
C ALA A 22 5.05 15.17 -4.72
N GLN A 23 4.84 16.44 -4.40
CA GLN A 23 3.77 17.31 -4.92
C GLN A 23 4.05 17.93 -6.30
N ASP A 24 5.28 17.80 -6.84
CA ASP A 24 5.71 18.49 -8.08
C ASP A 24 5.73 17.55 -9.30
N SER A 25 5.17 16.34 -9.18
CA SER A 25 5.09 15.39 -10.30
C SER A 25 3.66 15.28 -10.84
N PRO A 26 3.48 15.05 -12.16
CA PRO A 26 2.16 14.81 -12.75
C PRO A 26 1.41 13.71 -12.02
N ARG A 27 0.11 13.91 -11.77
CA ARG A 27 -0.72 12.95 -11.04
C ARG A 27 -2.13 12.85 -11.59
N VAL A 28 -2.77 11.73 -11.32
CA VAL A 28 -4.20 11.52 -11.53
C VAL A 28 -4.95 11.92 -10.26
N ALA A 29 -5.95 12.77 -10.40
CA ALA A 29 -6.74 13.24 -9.26
C ALA A 29 -7.97 12.35 -8.97
N CYS A 30 -8.67 11.88 -10.01
CA CYS A 30 -9.82 11.01 -9.84
C CYS A 30 -9.99 10.04 -11.01
N TYR A 31 -10.68 8.93 -10.74
CA TYR A 31 -11.05 7.95 -11.75
C TYR A 31 -12.57 7.77 -11.79
N ASP A 32 -13.15 7.77 -13.00
CA ASP A 32 -14.49 7.26 -13.28
C ASP A 32 -14.37 6.13 -14.29
N LEU A 33 -14.71 4.90 -13.90
CA LEU A 33 -14.55 3.71 -14.72
C LEU A 33 -15.88 3.01 -14.99
N THR A 34 -16.06 2.55 -16.24
CA THR A 34 -17.09 1.58 -16.59
C THR A 34 -16.39 0.31 -17.04
N VAL A 35 -16.65 -0.79 -16.36
CA VAL A 35 -15.96 -2.06 -16.53
C VAL A 35 -16.97 -3.13 -16.93
N ARG A 36 -16.66 -3.94 -17.94
CA ARG A 36 -17.42 -5.13 -18.30
C ARG A 36 -16.49 -6.33 -18.27
N ILE A 37 -16.82 -7.30 -17.43
CA ILE A 37 -16.04 -8.51 -17.17
C ILE A 37 -16.76 -9.69 -17.82
N ASP A 38 -16.19 -10.25 -18.86
CA ASP A 38 -16.61 -11.47 -19.52
C ASP A 38 -15.73 -12.62 -19.01
N VAL A 39 -16.27 -13.39 -18.07
CA VAL A 39 -15.48 -14.43 -17.38
C VAL A 39 -15.16 -15.61 -18.30
N PRO A 40 -16.11 -16.18 -19.08
CA PRO A 40 -15.82 -17.25 -20.03
C PRO A 40 -14.74 -16.88 -21.05
N GLU A 41 -14.80 -15.66 -21.58
CA GLU A 41 -13.85 -15.17 -22.57
C GLU A 41 -12.56 -14.62 -21.96
N ARG A 42 -12.44 -14.63 -20.64
CA ARG A 42 -11.33 -14.00 -19.89
C ARG A 42 -10.96 -12.62 -20.42
N ARG A 43 -11.97 -11.80 -20.63
CA ARG A 43 -11.85 -10.48 -21.23
C ARG A 43 -12.46 -9.40 -20.34
N VAL A 44 -11.76 -8.28 -20.21
CA VAL A 44 -12.28 -7.09 -19.53
C VAL A 44 -12.27 -5.92 -20.50
N THR A 45 -13.44 -5.29 -20.68
CA THR A 45 -13.57 -4.05 -21.45
C THR A 45 -13.70 -2.89 -20.47
N VAL A 46 -12.89 -1.86 -20.66
CA VAL A 46 -12.80 -0.71 -19.76
C VAL A 46 -13.03 0.56 -20.55
N GLY A 47 -13.96 1.38 -20.10
CA GLY A 47 -14.04 2.79 -20.40
C GLY A 47 -13.61 3.56 -19.15
N VAL A 48 -12.62 4.42 -19.25
CA VAL A 48 -12.18 5.20 -18.12
C VAL A 48 -12.06 6.67 -18.49
N SER A 49 -12.54 7.54 -17.58
CA SER A 49 -12.23 8.95 -17.56
C SER A 49 -11.45 9.27 -16.29
N PHE A 50 -10.38 10.04 -16.40
CA PHE A 50 -9.58 10.46 -15.26
C PHE A 50 -9.02 11.86 -15.44
N ASP A 51 -8.93 12.60 -14.34
CA ASP A 51 -8.43 13.96 -14.35
C ASP A 51 -6.93 13.96 -14.10
N VAL A 52 -6.16 14.49 -15.04
CA VAL A 52 -4.70 14.61 -14.96
C VAL A 52 -4.33 16.04 -14.60
N ASN A 53 -3.41 16.19 -13.67
CA ASN A 53 -2.69 17.45 -13.44
C ASN A 53 -1.24 17.24 -13.90
N PHE A 54 -0.86 17.93 -14.99
CA PHE A 54 0.48 17.80 -15.58
C PHE A 54 1.56 18.57 -14.81
N LEU A 55 1.17 19.53 -13.94
CA LEU A 55 2.11 20.35 -13.16
C LEU A 55 3.24 20.95 -14.00
N GLY A 56 2.90 21.49 -15.16
CA GLY A 56 3.86 22.08 -16.12
C GLY A 56 4.61 21.07 -17.00
N SER A 57 4.45 19.76 -16.78
CA SER A 57 5.06 18.73 -17.63
C SER A 57 4.34 18.60 -18.97
N ASP A 58 5.07 18.15 -20.01
CA ASP A 58 4.51 17.88 -21.33
C ASP A 58 3.89 16.48 -21.45
N SER A 59 4.07 15.63 -20.44
CA SER A 59 3.53 14.26 -20.44
C SER A 59 3.38 13.72 -19.03
N ILE A 60 2.58 12.64 -18.91
CA ILE A 60 2.48 11.78 -17.73
C ILE A 60 2.72 10.33 -18.14
N ALA A 61 3.49 9.59 -17.32
CA ALA A 61 3.69 8.16 -17.48
C ALA A 61 2.78 7.38 -16.52
N LEU A 62 1.96 6.52 -17.08
CA LEU A 62 1.08 5.60 -16.37
C LEU A 62 1.52 4.17 -16.64
N VAL A 63 1.03 3.21 -15.86
CA VAL A 63 1.28 1.78 -16.08
C VAL A 63 -0.03 1.12 -16.47
N LEU A 64 -0.01 0.35 -17.55
CA LEU A 64 -1.16 -0.42 -18.03
C LEU A 64 -0.72 -1.86 -18.36
N TRP A 65 -1.62 -2.82 -18.19
CA TRP A 65 -1.41 -4.24 -18.53
C TRP A 65 -0.92 -4.41 -19.96
N ARG A 66 0.14 -5.20 -20.17
CA ARG A 66 0.80 -5.38 -21.50
C ARG A 66 -0.11 -5.90 -22.59
N HIS A 67 -1.16 -6.65 -22.24
CA HIS A 67 -2.17 -7.17 -23.19
C HIS A 67 -3.38 -6.23 -23.33
N ALA A 68 -3.22 -4.93 -23.00
CA ALA A 68 -4.22 -3.93 -23.30
C ALA A 68 -4.23 -3.57 -24.78
N ARG A 69 -5.41 -3.55 -25.37
CA ARG A 69 -5.65 -3.04 -26.73
C ARG A 69 -6.46 -1.75 -26.61
N ILE A 70 -5.78 -0.63 -26.85
CA ILE A 70 -6.37 0.70 -26.73
C ILE A 70 -7.13 1.03 -28.01
N ASP A 71 -8.42 1.32 -27.88
CA ASP A 71 -9.31 1.66 -29.01
C ASP A 71 -9.37 3.17 -29.22
N THR A 72 -9.40 3.95 -28.14
CA THR A 72 -9.49 5.41 -28.18
C THR A 72 -8.68 6.05 -27.07
N MET A 73 -8.12 7.24 -27.34
CA MET A 73 -7.48 8.08 -26.36
C MET A 73 -7.85 9.54 -26.63
N ARG A 74 -8.43 10.23 -25.65
CA ARG A 74 -8.90 11.62 -25.77
C ARG A 74 -8.46 12.46 -24.59
N CYS A 75 -8.23 13.75 -24.87
CA CYS A 75 -8.04 14.79 -23.85
C CYS A 75 -9.08 15.88 -24.09
N ASP A 76 -9.91 16.16 -23.09
CA ASP A 76 -11.03 17.10 -23.17
C ASP A 76 -11.92 16.88 -24.42
N GLY A 77 -12.16 15.60 -24.76
CA GLY A 77 -12.98 15.19 -25.90
C GLY A 77 -12.25 15.14 -27.25
N HIS A 78 -11.06 15.68 -27.40
CA HIS A 78 -10.25 15.66 -28.61
C HIS A 78 -9.27 14.49 -28.60
N GLU A 79 -8.92 13.97 -29.78
CA GLU A 79 -7.91 12.90 -29.88
C GLU A 79 -6.57 13.34 -29.25
N ALA A 80 -5.99 12.47 -28.43
CA ALA A 80 -4.76 12.73 -27.71
C ALA A 80 -3.63 11.79 -28.14
N ALA A 81 -2.44 12.34 -28.30
CA ALA A 81 -1.24 11.55 -28.60
C ALA A 81 -0.81 10.74 -27.36
N TYR A 82 -0.46 9.49 -27.58
CA TYR A 82 0.08 8.62 -26.56
C TYR A 82 1.15 7.66 -27.12
N ARG A 83 1.95 7.10 -26.23
CA ARG A 83 2.87 6.01 -26.55
C ARG A 83 2.60 4.84 -25.61
N PHE A 84 2.40 3.66 -26.17
CA PHE A 84 2.25 2.41 -25.42
C PHE A 84 3.06 1.31 -26.12
N ASP A 85 4.20 0.93 -25.51
CA ASP A 85 5.10 -0.08 -26.03
C ASP A 85 4.96 -1.36 -25.22
N THR A 86 4.27 -2.35 -25.79
CA THR A 86 3.98 -3.64 -25.13
C THR A 86 5.21 -4.53 -24.98
N LEU A 87 6.32 -4.23 -25.67
CA LEU A 87 7.58 -4.99 -25.61
C LEU A 87 8.61 -4.34 -24.66
N ALA A 88 8.38 -3.11 -24.22
CA ALA A 88 9.26 -2.44 -23.27
C ALA A 88 9.31 -3.17 -21.93
N PRO A 89 10.37 -3.01 -21.12
CA PRO A 89 10.42 -3.53 -19.76
C PRO A 89 9.34 -2.89 -18.87
N ALA A 90 8.93 -3.61 -17.82
CA ALA A 90 8.02 -3.08 -16.82
C ALA A 90 8.61 -1.85 -16.12
N PRO A 91 7.85 -0.75 -15.96
CA PRO A 91 8.34 0.47 -15.33
C PRO A 91 8.47 0.34 -13.80
N THR A 92 7.88 -0.69 -13.22
CA THR A 92 7.98 -1.01 -11.78
C THR A 92 7.97 -2.52 -11.56
N ARG A 93 8.72 -2.99 -10.57
CA ARG A 93 8.74 -4.41 -10.16
C ARG A 93 7.41 -4.91 -9.60
N PHE A 94 6.57 -4.00 -9.10
CA PHE A 94 5.26 -4.36 -8.53
C PHE A 94 4.23 -4.73 -9.58
N ILE A 95 4.39 -4.27 -10.83
CA ILE A 95 3.53 -4.60 -11.95
C ILE A 95 4.43 -5.19 -13.07
N PRO A 96 4.96 -6.39 -12.91
CA PRO A 96 5.96 -6.95 -13.84
C PRO A 96 5.41 -7.14 -15.25
N ASP A 97 4.10 -7.33 -15.40
CA ASP A 97 3.42 -7.43 -16.68
C ASP A 97 2.84 -6.09 -17.17
N GLY A 98 3.02 -5.01 -16.42
CA GLY A 98 2.65 -3.66 -16.83
C GLY A 98 3.65 -3.03 -17.80
N ARG A 99 3.17 -2.12 -18.62
CA ARG A 99 3.98 -1.34 -19.57
C ARG A 99 3.68 0.13 -19.42
N ALA A 100 4.66 0.97 -19.74
CA ALA A 100 4.48 2.41 -19.69
C ALA A 100 3.49 2.87 -20.76
N LEU A 101 2.44 3.55 -20.31
CA LEU A 101 1.52 4.32 -21.13
C LEU A 101 1.85 5.79 -20.93
N THR A 102 2.53 6.41 -21.89
CA THR A 102 2.87 7.83 -21.83
C THR A 102 1.79 8.63 -22.55
N LEU A 103 1.14 9.54 -21.84
CA LEU A 103 0.18 10.48 -22.40
C LEU A 103 0.84 11.83 -22.59
N TYR A 104 0.72 12.43 -23.78
CA TYR A 104 1.25 13.73 -24.08
C TYR A 104 0.19 14.80 -23.88
N ARG A 105 0.56 15.89 -23.23
CA ARG A 105 -0.31 17.06 -23.12
C ARG A 105 -0.48 17.71 -24.48
N PRO A 106 -1.72 17.90 -24.98
CA PRO A 106 -1.90 18.58 -26.23
C PRO A 106 -1.40 20.04 -26.17
N ALA A 107 -0.81 20.52 -27.26
CA ALA A 107 -0.31 21.89 -27.32
C ALA A 107 -1.43 22.90 -27.05
N GLY A 108 -1.19 23.85 -26.16
CA GLY A 108 -2.18 24.86 -25.75
C GLY A 108 -3.26 24.39 -24.77
N SER A 109 -3.23 23.12 -24.36
CA SER A 109 -4.15 22.62 -23.33
C SER A 109 -3.79 23.16 -21.93
N PRO A 110 -4.77 23.31 -21.04
CA PRO A 110 -4.51 23.66 -19.65
C PRO A 110 -3.69 22.57 -18.94
N ASP A 111 -3.10 22.90 -17.82
CA ASP A 111 -2.30 22.00 -17.01
C ASP A 111 -3.14 20.85 -16.42
N ARG A 112 -4.43 21.11 -16.22
CA ARG A 112 -5.43 20.10 -15.84
C ARG A 112 -6.32 19.79 -17.04
N CYS A 113 -6.43 18.53 -17.37
CA CYS A 113 -7.36 18.07 -18.40
C CYS A 113 -7.94 16.69 -18.04
N ARG A 114 -9.09 16.41 -18.64
CA ARG A 114 -9.78 15.13 -18.51
C ARG A 114 -9.40 14.19 -19.63
N ILE A 115 -8.78 13.08 -19.28
CA ILE A 115 -8.45 12.02 -20.22
C ILE A 115 -9.59 11.01 -20.25
N GLY A 116 -10.03 10.67 -21.46
CA GLY A 116 -10.97 9.58 -21.71
C GLY A 116 -10.32 8.51 -22.59
N THR A 117 -10.38 7.25 -22.16
CA THR A 117 -9.87 6.14 -22.98
C THR A 117 -10.78 4.92 -22.88
N ARG A 118 -10.80 4.14 -23.98
CA ARG A 118 -11.45 2.85 -24.03
C ARG A 118 -10.46 1.81 -24.52
N TYR A 119 -10.46 0.65 -23.87
CA TYR A 119 -9.57 -0.45 -24.20
C TYR A 119 -10.15 -1.80 -23.78
N THR A 120 -9.59 -2.86 -24.32
CA THR A 120 -9.90 -4.24 -23.96
C THR A 120 -8.65 -4.93 -23.43
N LEU A 121 -8.82 -5.75 -22.39
CA LEU A 121 -7.76 -6.53 -21.75
C LEU A 121 -7.99 -8.01 -22.00
N ASP A 122 -6.96 -8.71 -22.44
CA ASP A 122 -6.88 -10.16 -22.38
C ASP A 122 -6.33 -10.58 -21.01
N MET A 123 -7.10 -11.39 -20.28
CA MET A 123 -6.82 -11.77 -18.90
C MET A 123 -6.36 -13.24 -18.75
N HIS A 124 -6.06 -13.96 -19.84
CA HIS A 124 -5.67 -15.37 -19.82
C HIS A 124 -4.40 -15.63 -19.00
N GLU A 125 -3.47 -14.67 -18.96
CA GLU A 125 -2.21 -14.77 -18.25
C GLU A 125 -2.25 -14.19 -16.83
N VAL A 126 -3.41 -13.71 -16.35
CA VAL A 126 -3.51 -13.09 -15.02
C VAL A 126 -3.56 -14.16 -13.95
N GLN A 127 -2.41 -14.40 -13.32
CA GLN A 127 -2.25 -15.28 -12.17
C GLN A 127 -1.02 -14.88 -11.35
N GLY A 128 -1.01 -15.23 -10.09
CA GLY A 128 0.13 -15.00 -9.19
C GLY A 128 -0.27 -14.31 -7.89
N PRO A 129 0.71 -13.85 -7.11
CA PRO A 129 0.44 -13.15 -5.86
C PRO A 129 -0.43 -11.90 -6.09
N ALA A 130 -1.50 -11.78 -5.28
CA ALA A 130 -2.40 -10.62 -5.27
C ALA A 130 -3.05 -10.30 -6.64
N LYS A 131 -3.16 -11.28 -7.53
CA LYS A 131 -3.90 -11.18 -8.79
C LYS A 131 -4.36 -12.56 -9.27
N SER A 132 -5.60 -12.63 -9.73
CA SER A 132 -6.21 -13.86 -10.26
C SER A 132 -7.33 -13.52 -11.22
N PHE A 133 -7.47 -14.32 -12.29
CA PHE A 133 -8.63 -14.25 -13.15
C PHE A 133 -9.02 -15.66 -13.59
N ASN A 134 -9.97 -16.25 -12.86
CA ASN A 134 -10.54 -17.54 -13.20
C ASN A 134 -12.04 -17.57 -12.83
N ASP A 135 -12.72 -18.66 -13.18
CA ASP A 135 -14.16 -18.85 -12.99
C ASP A 135 -14.60 -18.88 -11.50
N ARG A 136 -13.69 -19.16 -10.57
CA ARG A 136 -13.98 -19.22 -9.14
C ARG A 136 -13.60 -17.95 -8.38
N TRP A 137 -12.53 -17.27 -8.78
CA TRP A 137 -11.99 -16.10 -8.11
C TRP A 137 -11.37 -15.11 -9.09
N ILE A 138 -11.88 -13.90 -9.07
CA ILE A 138 -11.31 -12.74 -9.77
C ILE A 138 -10.78 -11.78 -8.71
N GLU A 139 -9.52 -11.40 -8.84
CA GLU A 139 -8.84 -10.40 -8.04
C GLU A 139 -7.93 -9.60 -8.98
N ILE A 140 -8.37 -8.40 -9.34
CA ILE A 140 -7.63 -7.49 -10.20
C ILE A 140 -7.50 -6.13 -9.53
N GLY A 141 -6.28 -5.64 -9.43
CA GLY A 141 -5.95 -4.38 -8.78
C GLY A 141 -4.64 -3.82 -9.31
N TYR A 142 -3.94 -3.07 -8.47
CA TYR A 142 -2.66 -2.44 -8.79
C TYR A 142 -1.66 -3.43 -9.42
N TYR A 143 -1.48 -4.62 -8.83
CA TYR A 143 -0.52 -5.62 -9.31
C TYR A 143 -0.84 -6.20 -10.68
N THR A 144 -2.07 -6.02 -11.17
CA THR A 144 -2.46 -6.37 -12.53
C THR A 144 -2.19 -5.24 -13.52
N GLY A 145 -2.32 -3.97 -13.07
CA GLY A 145 -2.27 -2.81 -13.96
C GLY A 145 -3.46 -2.78 -14.93
N TRP A 146 -4.64 -3.24 -14.47
CA TRP A 146 -5.83 -3.36 -15.31
C TRP A 146 -6.47 -2.00 -15.69
N TYR A 147 -6.12 -0.94 -15.00
CA TYR A 147 -6.46 0.46 -15.30
C TYR A 147 -5.18 1.28 -15.42
N PRO A 148 -5.18 2.50 -16.00
CA PRO A 148 -3.99 3.34 -16.11
C PRO A 148 -3.51 3.79 -14.73
N VAL A 149 -2.56 3.06 -14.14
CA VAL A 149 -2.02 3.32 -12.80
C VAL A 149 -1.01 4.44 -12.84
N CYS A 150 -1.19 5.47 -12.03
CA CYS A 150 -0.17 6.49 -11.79
C CYS A 150 0.73 6.01 -10.63
N ASN A 151 1.88 5.44 -10.96
CA ASN A 151 2.77 4.83 -9.98
C ASN A 151 3.33 5.88 -9.00
N GLY A 152 3.31 5.56 -7.70
CA GLY A 152 3.82 6.43 -6.64
C GLY A 152 2.90 7.58 -6.22
N THR A 153 1.67 7.65 -6.78
CA THR A 153 0.67 8.65 -6.40
C THR A 153 -0.67 8.00 -6.08
N SER A 154 -1.49 8.71 -5.30
CA SER A 154 -2.87 8.33 -5.00
C SER A 154 -3.84 9.23 -5.74
N ALA A 155 -4.99 8.69 -6.15
CA ALA A 155 -6.13 9.47 -6.57
C ALA A 155 -6.94 9.93 -5.35
N ASP A 156 -7.55 11.10 -5.43
CA ASP A 156 -8.36 11.64 -4.33
C ASP A 156 -9.64 10.82 -4.13
N ARG A 157 -10.17 10.23 -5.21
CA ARG A 157 -11.36 9.37 -5.22
C ARG A 157 -11.43 8.51 -6.48
N SER A 158 -12.23 7.43 -6.43
CA SER A 158 -12.58 6.61 -7.60
C SER A 158 -14.04 6.19 -7.55
N HIS A 159 -14.68 6.14 -8.73
CA HIS A 159 -16.01 5.59 -8.92
C HIS A 159 -16.00 4.58 -10.06
N LEU A 160 -16.57 3.39 -9.82
CA LEU A 160 -16.60 2.30 -10.80
C LEU A 160 -18.03 1.80 -10.99
N ARG A 161 -18.46 1.61 -12.27
CA ARG A 161 -19.63 0.83 -12.62
C ARG A 161 -19.17 -0.48 -13.27
N ILE A 162 -19.57 -1.61 -12.69
CA ILE A 162 -19.04 -2.93 -13.00
C ILE A 162 -20.17 -3.85 -13.46
N GLY A 163 -20.15 -4.23 -14.74
CA GLY A 163 -20.94 -5.33 -15.27
C GLY A 163 -20.09 -6.60 -15.33
N ILE A 164 -20.64 -7.71 -14.92
CA ILE A 164 -19.98 -9.02 -14.94
C ILE A 164 -20.93 -10.10 -15.39
N THR A 165 -20.40 -11.19 -15.92
CA THR A 165 -21.13 -12.42 -16.23
C THR A 165 -22.11 -12.80 -15.11
N ASP A 166 -23.31 -13.23 -15.45
CA ASP A 166 -24.34 -13.60 -14.49
C ASP A 166 -23.87 -14.64 -13.47
N GLY A 167 -24.41 -14.57 -12.26
CA GLY A 167 -24.08 -15.48 -11.17
C GLY A 167 -22.91 -15.04 -10.31
N TYR A 168 -22.19 -13.97 -10.66
CA TYR A 168 -21.08 -13.45 -9.85
C TYR A 168 -21.55 -12.35 -8.89
N THR A 169 -21.01 -12.39 -7.68
CA THR A 169 -21.07 -11.30 -6.71
C THR A 169 -19.75 -10.53 -6.74
N VAL A 170 -19.86 -9.19 -6.72
CA VAL A 170 -18.70 -8.29 -6.76
C VAL A 170 -18.45 -7.68 -5.37
N SER A 171 -17.17 -7.52 -5.04
CA SER A 171 -16.67 -6.70 -3.95
C SER A 171 -15.39 -5.97 -4.38
N GLY A 172 -14.68 -5.33 -3.46
CA GLY A 172 -13.44 -4.63 -3.81
C GLY A 172 -13.05 -3.56 -2.80
N SER A 173 -12.11 -2.68 -3.18
CA SER A 173 -11.51 -1.68 -2.29
C SER A 173 -12.43 -0.52 -1.88
N GLY A 174 -13.57 -0.35 -2.55
CA GLY A 174 -14.57 0.68 -2.25
C GLY A 174 -15.83 0.15 -1.58
N ILE A 175 -16.78 1.05 -1.32
CA ILE A 175 -18.13 0.72 -0.87
C ILE A 175 -18.89 0.17 -2.06
N ILE A 176 -19.50 -1.02 -1.91
CA ILE A 176 -20.20 -1.71 -2.99
C ILE A 176 -21.71 -1.56 -2.82
N SER A 177 -22.39 -1.26 -3.91
CA SER A 177 -23.84 -1.33 -4.05
C SER A 177 -24.23 -1.98 -5.39
N ARG A 178 -25.48 -2.41 -5.50
CA ARG A 178 -26.05 -2.90 -6.76
C ARG A 178 -27.08 -1.91 -7.27
N THR A 179 -27.00 -1.58 -8.54
CA THR A 179 -27.91 -0.64 -9.20
C THR A 179 -29.17 -1.35 -9.72
N ASP A 180 -30.23 -0.59 -10.00
CA ASP A 180 -31.49 -1.12 -10.50
C ASP A 180 -31.36 -1.76 -11.91
N ASP A 181 -30.36 -1.35 -12.71
CA ASP A 181 -30.04 -1.95 -14.01
C ASP A 181 -29.17 -3.22 -13.90
N GLY A 182 -28.94 -3.70 -12.66
CA GLY A 182 -28.22 -4.94 -12.39
C GLY A 182 -26.70 -4.85 -12.42
N MET A 183 -26.14 -3.65 -12.62
CA MET A 183 -24.71 -3.40 -12.48
C MET A 183 -24.31 -3.30 -11.00
N TRP A 184 -23.01 -3.39 -10.74
CA TRP A 184 -22.42 -3.07 -9.45
C TRP A 184 -21.80 -1.68 -9.50
N GLU A 185 -21.93 -0.93 -8.43
CA GLU A 185 -21.19 0.30 -8.21
C GLU A 185 -20.19 0.11 -7.09
N MET A 186 -18.99 0.67 -7.27
CA MET A 186 -17.96 0.73 -6.27
C MET A 186 -17.49 2.17 -6.11
N ASP A 187 -17.82 2.76 -4.96
CA ASP A 187 -17.38 4.10 -4.57
C ASP A 187 -16.20 4.03 -3.62
N GLN A 188 -15.12 4.74 -3.96
CA GLN A 188 -13.98 4.96 -3.10
C GLN A 188 -13.84 6.47 -2.88
N PRO A 189 -14.57 7.06 -1.90
CA PRO A 189 -14.62 8.50 -1.68
C PRO A 189 -13.42 9.03 -0.89
N TRP A 190 -12.39 8.23 -0.70
CA TRP A 190 -11.16 8.54 0.00
C TRP A 190 -9.95 8.43 -0.91
N GLU A 191 -8.86 9.09 -0.52
CA GLU A 191 -7.59 8.97 -1.20
C GLU A 191 -7.10 7.52 -1.22
N GLY A 192 -6.77 7.01 -2.42
CA GLY A 192 -6.28 5.65 -2.62
C GLY A 192 -5.48 5.51 -3.91
N PHE A 193 -4.52 4.60 -3.91
CA PHE A 193 -3.69 4.35 -5.10
C PHE A 193 -4.11 3.07 -5.86
N ASP A 194 -5.14 2.37 -5.39
CA ASP A 194 -5.56 1.10 -5.97
C ASP A 194 -7.09 1.03 -6.10
N ASN A 195 -7.54 0.45 -7.22
CA ASN A 195 -8.92 0.08 -7.48
C ASN A 195 -8.99 -1.43 -7.61
N VAL A 196 -9.22 -2.12 -6.50
CA VAL A 196 -9.32 -3.59 -6.49
C VAL A 196 -10.74 -4.03 -6.77
N ILE A 197 -10.92 -4.89 -7.76
CA ILE A 197 -12.18 -5.61 -8.02
C ILE A 197 -11.98 -7.06 -7.60
N LEU A 198 -12.88 -7.54 -6.75
CA LEU A 198 -13.05 -8.95 -6.40
C LEU A 198 -14.37 -9.44 -6.97
N ALA A 199 -14.38 -10.65 -7.52
CA ALA A 199 -15.64 -11.30 -7.88
C ALA A 199 -15.55 -12.82 -7.76
N SER A 200 -16.67 -13.43 -7.35
CA SER A 200 -16.80 -14.88 -7.26
C SER A 200 -18.28 -15.28 -7.31
N PRO A 201 -18.63 -16.45 -7.90
CA PRO A 201 -20.00 -16.98 -7.83
C PRO A 201 -20.36 -17.49 -6.42
N VAL A 202 -19.39 -17.68 -5.54
CA VAL A 202 -19.57 -18.21 -4.17
C VAL A 202 -19.06 -17.25 -3.10
N LEU A 203 -19.01 -15.95 -3.40
CA LEU A 203 -18.54 -14.92 -2.47
C LEU A 203 -19.43 -14.85 -1.24
N LYS A 204 -18.82 -14.85 -0.06
CA LYS A 204 -19.45 -14.64 1.23
C LYS A 204 -18.89 -13.38 1.89
N THR A 205 -19.73 -12.73 2.69
CA THR A 205 -19.34 -11.55 3.48
C THR A 205 -19.84 -11.68 4.91
N ARG A 206 -18.97 -11.40 5.87
CA ARG A 206 -19.30 -11.15 7.27
C ARG A 206 -19.03 -9.69 7.58
N ARG A 207 -19.88 -9.09 8.42
CA ARG A 207 -19.79 -7.67 8.75
C ARG A 207 -19.99 -7.43 10.24
N MET A 208 -19.18 -6.54 10.79
CA MET A 208 -19.33 -5.99 12.14
C MET A 208 -19.35 -4.47 12.06
N SER A 209 -20.24 -3.83 12.81
CA SER A 209 -20.27 -2.36 12.94
C SER A 209 -20.45 -2.00 14.40
N ASP A 210 -19.57 -1.17 14.93
CA ASP A 210 -19.58 -0.66 16.30
C ASP A 210 -18.88 0.71 16.38
N ASN A 211 -19.49 1.65 17.10
CA ASN A 211 -18.95 2.99 17.37
C ASN A 211 -18.33 3.69 16.13
N GLY A 212 -19.06 3.71 15.00
CA GLY A 212 -18.59 4.34 13.76
C GLY A 212 -17.51 3.55 13.00
N THR A 213 -17.07 2.41 13.50
CA THR A 213 -16.17 1.50 12.81
C THR A 213 -16.96 0.36 12.15
N THR A 214 -16.78 0.16 10.86
CA THR A 214 -17.32 -0.98 10.12
C THR A 214 -16.19 -1.81 9.55
N ILE A 215 -16.20 -3.12 9.82
CA ILE A 215 -15.28 -4.09 9.23
C ILE A 215 -16.08 -5.12 8.46
N GLU A 216 -15.70 -5.38 7.22
CA GLU A 216 -16.22 -6.46 6.39
C GLU A 216 -15.15 -7.50 6.10
N PHE A 217 -15.52 -8.78 6.17
CA PHE A 217 -14.68 -9.91 5.86
C PHE A 217 -15.26 -10.67 4.66
N ILE A 218 -14.50 -10.73 3.57
CA ILE A 218 -14.90 -11.25 2.27
C ILE A 218 -14.12 -12.54 2.02
N TYR A 219 -14.80 -13.64 1.69
CA TYR A 219 -14.18 -14.96 1.53
C TYR A 219 -15.00 -15.88 0.62
N THR A 220 -14.42 -17.00 0.24
CA THR A 220 -15.10 -18.09 -0.49
C THR A 220 -15.06 -19.39 0.31
N ASP A 221 -13.95 -20.10 0.28
CA ASP A 221 -13.78 -21.45 0.84
C ASP A 221 -13.23 -21.49 2.28
N PHE A 222 -13.34 -20.39 2.99
CA PHE A 222 -12.91 -20.28 4.38
C PHE A 222 -14.06 -20.72 5.32
N PRO A 223 -13.78 -21.46 6.42
CA PRO A 223 -14.82 -21.85 7.36
C PRO A 223 -15.54 -20.64 7.99
N ASP A 224 -16.85 -20.68 8.08
CA ASP A 224 -17.66 -19.57 8.58
C ASP A 224 -17.30 -19.17 10.04
N ALA A 225 -16.96 -20.15 10.90
CA ALA A 225 -16.50 -19.90 12.27
C ALA A 225 -15.11 -19.23 12.30
N ASP A 226 -14.24 -19.59 11.37
CA ASP A 226 -12.92 -18.97 11.23
C ASP A 226 -13.04 -17.54 10.69
N ALA A 227 -13.99 -17.30 9.77
CA ALA A 227 -14.29 -15.95 9.28
C ALA A 227 -14.78 -15.02 10.40
N GLU A 228 -15.62 -15.53 11.30
CA GLU A 228 -16.06 -14.80 12.49
C GLU A 228 -14.88 -14.51 13.44
N SER A 229 -14.01 -15.49 13.65
CA SER A 229 -12.79 -15.32 14.46
C SER A 229 -11.84 -14.28 13.88
N ALA A 230 -11.67 -14.28 12.56
CA ALA A 230 -10.84 -13.29 11.86
C ALA A 230 -11.44 -11.88 11.92
N LEU A 231 -12.77 -11.76 11.80
CA LEU A 231 -13.47 -10.49 11.92
C LEU A 231 -13.30 -9.89 13.33
N ASN A 232 -13.50 -10.72 14.37
CA ASN A 232 -13.30 -10.32 15.77
C ASN A 232 -11.83 -9.92 16.05
N CYS A 233 -10.87 -10.69 15.52
CA CYS A 233 -9.44 -10.40 15.60
C CYS A 233 -9.13 -9.04 14.96
N SER A 234 -9.69 -8.76 13.79
CA SER A 234 -9.47 -7.50 13.08
C SER A 234 -9.95 -6.29 13.87
N TYR A 235 -11.13 -6.41 14.47
CA TYR A 235 -11.71 -5.35 15.30
C TYR A 235 -10.90 -5.12 16.59
N ASP A 236 -10.51 -6.21 17.27
CA ASP A 236 -9.72 -6.13 18.48
C ASP A 236 -8.30 -5.53 18.20
N ALA A 237 -7.65 -5.95 17.12
CA ALA A 237 -6.35 -5.41 16.72
C ALA A 237 -6.41 -3.89 16.45
N LEU A 238 -7.45 -3.42 15.75
CA LEU A 238 -7.65 -1.99 15.51
C LEU A 238 -7.79 -1.21 16.82
N LYS A 239 -8.62 -1.68 17.75
CA LYS A 239 -8.80 -1.06 19.07
C LYS A 239 -7.53 -1.12 19.91
N PHE A 240 -6.81 -2.23 19.87
CA PHE A 240 -5.55 -2.40 20.56
C PHE A 240 -4.53 -1.36 20.11
N PHE A 241 -4.32 -1.18 18.79
CA PHE A 241 -3.35 -0.22 18.27
C PHE A 241 -3.73 1.23 18.54
N ARG A 242 -5.02 1.59 18.45
CA ARG A 242 -5.48 2.93 18.83
C ARG A 242 -5.10 3.28 20.28
N ARG A 243 -5.28 2.33 21.19
CA ARG A 243 -4.84 2.50 22.60
C ARG A 243 -3.32 2.55 22.73
N LEU A 244 -2.62 1.60 22.08
CA LEU A 244 -1.17 1.46 22.16
C LEU A 244 -0.44 2.72 21.69
N TYR A 245 -0.87 3.31 20.60
CA TYR A 245 -0.27 4.51 20.00
C TYR A 245 -0.93 5.81 20.45
N LYS A 246 -1.88 5.75 21.38
CA LYS A 246 -2.61 6.92 21.90
C LYS A 246 -3.21 7.78 20.79
N ILE A 247 -3.88 7.13 19.82
CA ILE A 247 -4.51 7.76 18.67
C ILE A 247 -6.02 7.78 18.89
N ALA A 248 -6.62 8.96 18.67
CA ALA A 248 -8.06 9.13 18.76
C ALA A 248 -8.78 8.22 17.74
N GLU A 249 -9.98 7.79 18.06
CA GLU A 249 -10.85 7.10 17.13
C GLU A 249 -11.20 8.04 15.97
N GLU A 250 -10.96 7.57 14.74
CA GLU A 250 -11.47 8.27 13.55
C GLU A 250 -12.97 7.95 13.42
N GLU A 251 -13.78 8.96 13.23
CA GLU A 251 -15.19 8.79 12.92
C GLU A 251 -15.32 8.07 11.56
N ASN A 252 -16.26 7.09 11.48
CA ASN A 252 -16.60 6.39 10.25
C ASN A 252 -15.42 5.62 9.59
N THR A 253 -14.67 4.88 10.38
CA THR A 253 -13.66 3.95 9.85
C THR A 253 -14.35 2.78 9.14
N TYR A 254 -14.04 2.58 7.86
CA TYR A 254 -14.56 1.47 7.06
C TYR A 254 -13.39 0.64 6.51
N ILE A 255 -13.36 -0.65 6.83
CA ILE A 255 -12.27 -1.56 6.46
C ILE A 255 -12.84 -2.83 5.87
N LYS A 256 -12.27 -3.29 4.78
CA LYS A 256 -12.54 -4.60 4.20
C LYS A 256 -11.34 -5.50 4.29
N PHE A 257 -11.57 -6.73 4.70
CA PHE A 257 -10.63 -7.82 4.60
C PHE A 257 -11.10 -8.79 3.53
N SER A 258 -10.21 -9.19 2.65
CA SER A 258 -10.43 -10.28 1.71
C SER A 258 -9.50 -11.43 2.04
N LEU A 259 -10.06 -12.64 2.12
CA LEU A 259 -9.27 -13.87 2.06
C LEU A 259 -9.18 -14.30 0.62
N SER A 260 -8.04 -14.04 0.00
CA SER A 260 -7.79 -14.42 -1.37
C SER A 260 -7.73 -15.95 -1.51
N ALA A 261 -8.44 -16.46 -2.50
CA ALA A 261 -8.37 -17.87 -2.91
C ALA A 261 -7.25 -18.11 -3.94
N SER A 262 -6.32 -17.18 -4.12
CA SER A 262 -5.23 -17.30 -5.11
C SER A 262 -4.20 -18.40 -4.77
N GLY A 263 -4.25 -18.93 -3.54
CA GLY A 263 -3.37 -20.02 -3.11
C GLY A 263 -1.91 -19.63 -2.85
N THR A 264 -1.57 -18.34 -2.91
CA THR A 264 -0.25 -17.81 -2.61
C THR A 264 -0.20 -17.25 -1.18
N SER A 265 0.92 -17.40 -0.49
CA SER A 265 1.15 -16.79 0.82
C SER A 265 1.39 -15.29 0.69
N GLY A 266 1.11 -14.55 1.74
CA GLY A 266 1.29 -13.12 1.82
C GLY A 266 -0.03 -12.36 1.96
N GLY A 267 0.06 -11.05 2.00
CA GLY A 267 -1.05 -10.12 2.08
C GLY A 267 -0.63 -8.78 1.51
N TYR A 268 -1.56 -7.84 1.46
CA TYR A 268 -1.30 -6.45 1.17
C TYR A 268 -2.38 -5.55 1.77
N SER A 269 -2.00 -4.32 2.12
CA SER A 269 -2.90 -3.28 2.61
C SER A 269 -3.08 -2.16 1.60
N ARG A 270 -4.31 -1.62 1.52
CA ARG A 270 -4.71 -0.47 0.70
C ARG A 270 -5.50 0.50 1.54
N LYS A 271 -4.99 0.86 2.71
CA LYS A 271 -5.70 1.67 3.69
C LYS A 271 -7.00 0.99 4.15
N ASN A 272 -8.08 1.09 3.37
CA ASN A 272 -9.40 0.57 3.71
C ASN A 272 -9.69 -0.84 3.17
N PHE A 273 -8.73 -1.44 2.48
CA PHE A 273 -8.85 -2.78 1.91
C PHE A 273 -7.58 -3.59 2.16
N ILE A 274 -7.73 -4.74 2.79
CA ILE A 274 -6.64 -5.64 3.15
C ILE A 274 -6.92 -7.02 2.55
N THR A 275 -5.93 -7.61 1.89
CA THR A 275 -6.01 -8.99 1.41
C THR A 275 -5.04 -9.87 2.19
N LEU A 276 -5.52 -11.05 2.60
CA LEU A 276 -4.75 -12.09 3.25
C LEU A 276 -4.94 -13.43 2.52
N ASN A 277 -4.00 -14.35 2.67
CA ASN A 277 -4.06 -15.69 2.10
C ASN A 277 -3.95 -16.75 3.19
N SER A 278 -5.01 -17.51 3.42
CA SER A 278 -5.01 -18.70 4.29
C SER A 278 -6.25 -19.54 4.08
N GLY A 279 -6.16 -20.83 4.41
CA GLY A 279 -7.31 -21.74 4.41
C GLY A 279 -8.04 -21.85 5.75
N SER A 280 -7.53 -21.27 6.84
CA SER A 280 -8.14 -21.32 8.18
C SER A 280 -7.64 -20.18 9.07
N PHE A 281 -8.39 -19.87 10.16
CA PHE A 281 -7.94 -18.94 11.17
C PHE A 281 -6.88 -19.59 12.08
N ASN A 282 -5.68 -19.08 12.06
CA ASN A 282 -4.54 -19.57 12.83
C ASN A 282 -3.64 -18.40 13.27
N GLU A 283 -2.50 -18.68 13.91
CA GLU A 283 -1.55 -17.65 14.33
C GLU A 283 -1.03 -16.81 13.17
N TYR A 284 -0.89 -17.41 11.99
CA TYR A 284 -0.47 -16.68 10.79
C TYR A 284 -1.49 -15.61 10.42
N ILE A 285 -2.79 -15.93 10.35
CA ILE A 285 -3.84 -14.95 10.07
C ILE A 285 -3.94 -13.91 11.18
N LEU A 286 -3.87 -14.32 12.46
CA LEU A 286 -3.88 -13.39 13.59
C LEU A 286 -2.77 -12.32 13.46
N ARG A 287 -1.54 -12.75 13.21
CA ARG A 287 -0.39 -11.84 13.08
C ARG A 287 -0.47 -10.99 11.82
N ASN A 288 -0.76 -11.58 10.66
CA ASN A 288 -0.81 -10.83 9.40
C ASN A 288 -1.99 -9.84 9.39
N THR A 289 -3.12 -10.17 9.98
CA THR A 289 -4.22 -9.21 10.20
C THR A 289 -3.72 -7.99 10.99
N ALA A 290 -3.01 -8.22 12.08
CA ALA A 290 -2.47 -7.14 12.90
C ALA A 290 -1.39 -6.35 12.15
N HIS A 291 -0.51 -7.01 11.41
CA HIS A 291 0.50 -6.38 10.55
C HIS A 291 -0.15 -5.42 9.55
N GLU A 292 -1.10 -5.92 8.75
CA GLU A 292 -1.74 -5.11 7.72
C GLU A 292 -2.60 -3.96 8.29
N ILE A 293 -3.28 -4.16 9.42
CA ILE A 293 -3.99 -3.07 10.12
C ILE A 293 -3.01 -1.98 10.55
N SER A 294 -1.84 -2.36 11.02
CA SER A 294 -0.86 -1.40 11.55
C SER A 294 -0.31 -0.46 10.48
N HIS A 295 -0.38 -0.83 9.19
CA HIS A 295 -0.08 0.05 8.07
C HIS A 295 -0.99 1.28 7.97
N PHE A 296 -2.07 1.38 8.72
CA PHE A 296 -2.81 2.64 8.84
C PHE A 296 -1.95 3.75 9.41
N TRP A 297 -0.96 3.41 10.21
CA TRP A 297 -0.02 4.35 10.85
C TRP A 297 1.39 4.27 10.26
N TRP A 298 1.83 3.07 9.85
CA TRP A 298 3.16 2.79 9.32
C TRP A 298 3.14 2.65 7.79
N ASN A 299 3.10 3.79 7.07
CA ASN A 299 2.94 3.82 5.61
C ASN A 299 3.52 5.07 4.96
N LYS A 300 4.47 5.75 5.60
CA LYS A 300 4.97 7.04 5.11
C LYS A 300 6.29 6.93 4.37
N ALA A 301 7.09 5.90 4.63
CA ALA A 301 8.38 5.71 4.00
C ALA A 301 8.24 5.24 2.54
N PRO A 302 9.19 5.61 1.65
CA PRO A 302 9.19 5.16 0.27
C PRO A 302 9.41 3.64 0.17
N VAL A 303 8.44 2.92 -0.38
CA VAL A 303 8.44 1.44 -0.47
C VAL A 303 9.51 0.87 -1.40
N GLU A 304 10.06 1.68 -2.30
CA GLU A 304 11.15 1.28 -3.22
C GLU A 304 12.55 1.48 -2.62
N SER A 305 12.66 2.00 -1.40
CA SER A 305 13.92 2.24 -0.73
C SER A 305 14.09 1.41 0.54
N TRP A 306 15.30 1.37 1.08
CA TRP A 306 15.57 0.75 2.37
C TRP A 306 14.86 1.46 3.54
N HIS A 307 14.42 2.71 3.38
CA HIS A 307 13.61 3.41 4.38
C HIS A 307 12.27 2.72 4.64
N ASP A 308 11.84 1.81 3.76
CA ASP A 308 10.67 0.95 3.92
C ASP A 308 10.69 0.10 5.20
N TRP A 309 11.84 -0.04 5.88
CA TRP A 309 11.89 -0.62 7.22
C TRP A 309 11.02 0.14 8.24
N LEU A 310 10.81 1.46 8.04
CA LEU A 310 9.91 2.27 8.86
C LEU A 310 8.43 1.90 8.66
N ASN A 311 8.08 1.31 7.53
CA ASN A 311 6.77 0.73 7.31
C ASN A 311 6.74 -0.71 7.85
N GLU A 312 7.61 -1.57 7.34
CA GLU A 312 7.51 -3.02 7.48
C GLU A 312 7.97 -3.53 8.86
N SER A 313 9.10 -3.02 9.38
CA SER A 313 9.55 -3.41 10.71
C SER A 313 8.59 -2.95 11.80
N PHE A 314 8.00 -1.76 11.63
CA PHE A 314 7.05 -1.22 12.59
C PHE A 314 5.71 -1.96 12.50
N ALA A 315 5.28 -2.36 11.30
CA ALA A 315 4.11 -3.20 11.14
C ALA A 315 4.32 -4.60 11.75
N GLU A 316 5.46 -5.22 11.50
CA GLU A 316 5.78 -6.52 12.08
C GLU A 316 5.95 -6.45 13.60
N PHE A 317 6.60 -5.41 14.13
CA PHE A 317 6.66 -5.18 15.57
C PHE A 317 5.26 -4.98 16.18
N SER A 318 4.40 -4.23 15.52
CA SER A 318 2.99 -4.06 15.94
C SER A 318 2.27 -5.40 16.01
N ALA A 319 2.46 -6.26 15.01
CA ALA A 319 1.91 -7.62 15.00
C ALA A 319 2.45 -8.49 16.16
N LEU A 320 3.74 -8.31 16.54
CA LEU A 320 4.32 -8.97 17.71
C LEU A 320 3.68 -8.46 19.01
N GLN A 321 3.42 -7.15 19.14
CA GLN A 321 2.74 -6.59 20.32
C GLN A 321 1.28 -7.09 20.40
N TYR A 322 0.61 -7.22 19.26
CA TYR A 322 -0.73 -7.81 19.22
C TYR A 322 -0.71 -9.31 19.56
N LEU A 323 0.29 -10.07 19.10
CA LEU A 323 0.49 -11.46 19.52
C LEU A 323 0.66 -11.58 21.04
N ARG A 324 1.46 -10.67 21.65
CA ARG A 324 1.62 -10.56 23.11
C ARG A 324 0.26 -10.33 23.81
N HIS A 325 -0.55 -9.41 23.27
CA HIS A 325 -1.88 -9.12 23.78
C HIS A 325 -2.83 -10.32 23.69
N ALA A 326 -2.86 -10.97 22.53
CA ALA A 326 -3.83 -12.02 22.21
C ALA A 326 -3.44 -13.42 22.75
N ARG A 327 -2.13 -13.70 22.93
CA ARG A 327 -1.59 -15.03 23.27
C ARG A 327 -0.61 -15.04 24.44
N GLY A 328 -0.31 -13.89 25.01
CA GLY A 328 0.56 -13.75 26.19
C GLY A 328 2.04 -13.60 25.88
N GLU A 329 2.80 -13.32 26.93
CA GLU A 329 4.23 -13.02 26.89
C GLU A 329 5.08 -14.16 26.30
N GLU A 330 4.73 -15.43 26.60
CA GLU A 330 5.49 -16.60 26.12
C GLU A 330 5.45 -16.69 24.58
N ALA A 331 4.26 -16.48 23.96
CA ALA A 331 4.13 -16.49 22.51
C ALA A 331 4.93 -15.38 21.84
N TYR A 332 4.91 -14.19 22.44
CA TYR A 332 5.72 -13.04 22.01
C TYR A 332 7.21 -13.34 22.07
N ALA A 333 7.70 -13.74 23.25
CA ALA A 333 9.11 -14.00 23.48
C ALA A 333 9.65 -15.10 22.53
N LYS A 334 8.89 -16.18 22.36
CA LYS A 334 9.23 -17.26 21.42
C LYS A 334 9.37 -16.76 19.99
N ARG A 335 8.45 -15.90 19.55
CA ARG A 335 8.46 -15.33 18.19
C ARG A 335 9.63 -14.37 17.99
N VAL A 336 9.89 -13.48 18.94
CA VAL A 336 11.03 -12.55 18.90
C VAL A 336 12.34 -13.35 18.82
N GLU A 337 12.51 -14.40 19.64
CA GLU A 337 13.72 -15.22 19.63
C GLU A 337 13.89 -15.95 18.29
N MET A 338 12.81 -16.50 17.71
CA MET A 338 12.86 -17.10 16.38
C MET A 338 13.33 -16.10 15.31
N TYR A 339 12.86 -14.82 15.37
CA TYR A 339 13.32 -13.78 14.45
C TYR A 339 14.79 -13.42 14.71
N ARG A 340 15.21 -13.33 15.98
CA ARG A 340 16.59 -13.06 16.35
C ARG A 340 17.54 -14.11 15.77
N GLU A 341 17.23 -15.39 15.91
CA GLU A 341 18.03 -16.48 15.33
C GLU A 341 18.07 -16.43 13.79
N LYS A 342 16.91 -16.23 13.15
CA LYS A 342 16.79 -16.15 11.69
C LYS A 342 17.59 -14.99 11.12
N THR A 343 17.62 -13.85 11.83
CA THR A 343 18.22 -12.60 11.33
C THR A 343 19.69 -12.42 11.73
N ARG A 344 20.27 -13.31 12.51
CA ARG A 344 21.64 -13.21 13.03
C ARG A 344 22.70 -12.97 11.95
N ARG A 345 22.51 -13.53 10.74
CA ARG A 345 23.45 -13.46 9.61
C ARG A 345 22.91 -12.67 8.42
N ILE A 346 21.77 -12.02 8.58
CA ILE A 346 21.17 -11.22 7.53
C ILE A 346 21.89 -9.88 7.42
N ARG A 347 22.02 -9.38 6.20
CA ARG A 347 22.64 -8.07 5.89
C ARG A 347 22.10 -6.94 6.77
N PRO A 348 22.86 -5.87 6.95
CA PRO A 348 22.39 -4.64 7.60
C PRO A 348 21.11 -4.11 6.93
N ILE A 349 20.24 -3.50 7.74
CA ILE A 349 19.07 -2.76 7.22
C ILE A 349 19.54 -1.51 6.46
N TRP A 350 20.59 -0.86 6.98
CA TRP A 350 21.11 0.39 6.45
C TRP A 350 21.56 0.24 5.00
N GLY A 351 20.86 0.92 4.09
CA GLY A 351 21.21 0.97 2.68
C GLY A 351 20.99 -0.33 1.89
N ILE A 352 20.25 -1.31 2.42
CA ILE A 352 19.96 -2.53 1.68
C ILE A 352 19.16 -2.22 0.42
N ASP A 353 19.57 -2.80 -0.70
CA ASP A 353 18.77 -2.73 -1.93
C ASP A 353 17.45 -3.49 -1.71
N ARG A 354 16.32 -2.83 -1.99
CA ARG A 354 14.98 -3.44 -1.86
C ARG A 354 14.80 -4.66 -2.78
N ALA A 355 15.60 -4.77 -3.84
CA ALA A 355 15.64 -5.93 -4.74
C ALA A 355 16.54 -7.08 -4.22
N ASP A 356 17.31 -6.87 -3.14
CA ASP A 356 18.14 -7.92 -2.56
C ASP A 356 17.26 -9.06 -2.00
N ARG A 357 17.71 -10.31 -2.17
CA ARG A 357 16.99 -11.50 -1.67
C ARG A 357 16.79 -11.51 -0.15
N GLU A 358 17.65 -10.83 0.61
CA GLU A 358 17.56 -10.71 2.07
C GLU A 358 16.74 -9.49 2.51
N ALA A 359 16.38 -8.58 1.60
CA ALA A 359 15.70 -7.33 1.93
C ALA A 359 14.40 -7.54 2.71
N HIS A 360 13.59 -8.54 2.33
CA HIS A 360 12.37 -8.86 3.08
C HIS A 360 12.70 -9.20 4.54
N THR A 361 13.62 -10.14 4.79
CA THR A 361 13.99 -10.55 6.16
C THR A 361 14.63 -9.41 6.95
N ALA A 362 15.44 -8.57 6.29
CA ALA A 362 16.07 -7.41 6.93
C ALA A 362 15.04 -6.33 7.31
N LEU A 363 14.16 -5.96 6.39
CA LEU A 363 13.22 -4.85 6.57
C LEU A 363 12.01 -5.23 7.44
N TYR A 364 11.65 -6.51 7.54
CA TYR A 364 10.52 -6.99 8.36
C TYR A 364 11.00 -7.49 9.71
N GLU A 365 11.73 -8.60 9.71
CA GLU A 365 12.03 -9.37 10.92
C GLU A 365 13.21 -8.79 11.71
N LYS A 366 14.32 -8.40 11.05
CA LYS A 366 15.49 -7.85 11.73
C LYS A 366 15.18 -6.50 12.37
N GLY A 367 14.43 -5.64 11.68
CA GLY A 367 14.03 -4.35 12.23
C GLY A 367 13.01 -4.48 13.36
N SER A 368 12.10 -5.47 13.33
CA SER A 368 11.19 -5.71 14.44
C SER A 368 11.93 -6.23 15.69
N VAL A 369 13.00 -7.00 15.53
CA VAL A 369 13.91 -7.39 16.66
C VAL A 369 14.63 -6.16 17.21
N LEU A 370 15.11 -5.24 16.36
CA LEU A 370 15.70 -3.98 16.81
C LEU A 370 14.71 -3.18 17.67
N LEU A 371 13.45 -3.09 17.24
CA LEU A 371 12.40 -2.38 17.99
C LEU A 371 12.07 -3.09 19.33
N ALA A 372 12.06 -4.42 19.36
CA ALA A 372 11.90 -5.19 20.59
C ALA A 372 13.05 -4.96 21.57
N ASP A 373 14.30 -4.91 21.09
CA ASP A 373 15.48 -4.60 21.89
C ASP A 373 15.44 -3.15 22.41
N LEU A 374 14.98 -2.20 21.60
CA LEU A 374 14.82 -0.80 21.99
C LEU A 374 13.75 -0.65 23.08
N LEU A 375 12.63 -1.37 22.97
CA LEU A 375 11.58 -1.40 23.98
C LEU A 375 12.14 -1.84 25.35
N VAL A 376 12.94 -2.92 25.38
CA VAL A 376 13.58 -3.39 26.60
C VAL A 376 14.57 -2.35 27.14
N ARG A 377 15.32 -1.68 26.26
CA ARG A 377 16.36 -0.71 26.61
C ARG A 377 15.82 0.57 27.25
N VAL A 378 14.71 1.10 26.72
CA VAL A 378 14.18 2.41 27.15
C VAL A 378 12.95 2.30 28.06
N GLY A 379 12.33 1.12 28.14
CA GLY A 379 11.10 0.86 28.89
C GLY A 379 9.84 1.15 28.08
N GLU A 380 8.71 0.58 28.52
CA GLU A 380 7.44 0.62 27.77
C GLU A 380 6.91 2.03 27.55
N GLU A 381 6.79 2.84 28.58
CA GLU A 381 6.18 4.17 28.48
C GLU A 381 6.97 5.11 27.56
N PRO A 382 8.30 5.33 27.75
CA PRO A 382 9.08 6.16 26.85
C PRO A 382 9.08 5.64 25.40
N PHE A 383 9.08 4.30 25.22
CA PHE A 383 9.09 3.69 23.89
C PHE A 383 7.79 3.96 23.13
N PHE A 384 6.62 3.69 23.72
CA PHE A 384 5.35 3.92 23.03
C PHE A 384 5.02 5.41 22.86
N ASP A 385 5.47 6.28 23.76
CA ASP A 385 5.38 7.73 23.57
C ASP A 385 6.25 8.21 22.40
N PHE A 386 7.42 7.61 22.22
CA PHE A 386 8.26 7.85 21.05
C PHE A 386 7.58 7.37 19.76
N LEU A 387 7.02 6.14 19.71
CA LEU A 387 6.30 5.65 18.54
C LEU A 387 5.09 6.54 18.19
N ALA A 388 4.34 6.98 19.19
CA ALA A 388 3.25 7.93 18.99
C ALA A 388 3.74 9.27 18.41
N ALA A 389 4.95 9.73 18.78
CA ALA A 389 5.56 10.92 18.20
C ALA A 389 6.00 10.70 16.75
N VAL A 390 6.55 9.52 16.39
CA VAL A 390 6.89 9.12 15.01
C VAL A 390 5.65 9.19 14.11
N ILE A 391 4.53 8.64 14.57
CA ILE A 391 3.25 8.65 13.83
C ILE A 391 2.77 10.08 13.64
N ARG A 392 2.70 10.90 14.71
CA ARG A 392 2.23 12.30 14.62
C ARG A 392 3.10 13.16 13.71
N ALA A 393 4.42 12.96 13.75
CA ALA A 393 5.38 13.67 12.90
C ALA A 393 5.38 13.17 11.46
N ARG A 394 4.66 12.06 11.14
CA ARG A 394 4.58 11.46 9.80
C ARG A 394 5.98 11.17 9.22
N ILE A 395 6.87 10.64 10.04
CA ILE A 395 8.26 10.35 9.66
C ILE A 395 8.28 9.38 8.45
N ALA A 396 9.07 9.73 7.44
CA ALA A 396 9.14 9.01 6.18
C ALA A 396 10.56 8.51 5.80
N ASP A 397 11.57 8.92 6.55
CA ASP A 397 12.95 8.50 6.29
C ASP A 397 13.74 8.28 7.58
N THR A 398 14.82 7.54 7.48
CA THR A 398 15.64 7.14 8.63
C THR A 398 16.41 8.30 9.28
N PRO A 399 16.94 9.28 8.53
CA PRO A 399 17.54 10.46 9.17
C PRO A 399 16.56 11.20 10.07
N ALA A 400 15.37 11.53 9.60
CA ALA A 400 14.34 12.20 10.41
C ALA A 400 13.88 11.34 11.60
N PHE A 401 13.86 10.01 11.46
CA PHE A 401 13.59 9.09 12.56
C PHE A 401 14.69 9.17 13.64
N LEU A 402 15.96 9.19 13.24
CA LEU A 402 17.08 9.30 14.17
C LEU A 402 17.12 10.64 14.90
N ASP A 403 16.81 11.75 14.21
CA ASP A 403 16.73 13.08 14.80
C ASP A 403 15.61 13.16 15.85
N LEU A 404 14.45 12.53 15.54
CA LEU A 404 13.38 12.44 16.53
C LEU A 404 13.75 11.53 17.70
N ALA A 405 14.48 10.43 17.46
CA ALA A 405 14.97 9.54 18.51
C ALA A 405 15.96 10.26 19.44
N GLU A 406 16.86 11.09 18.90
CA GLU A 406 17.74 11.93 19.71
C GLU A 406 16.95 12.88 20.61
N THR A 407 15.94 13.54 20.06
CA THR A 407 15.09 14.49 20.79
C THR A 407 14.27 13.82 21.89
N ARG A 408 13.77 12.60 21.66
CA ARG A 408 12.83 11.92 22.56
C ARG A 408 13.48 10.92 23.51
N LEU A 409 14.53 10.25 23.08
CA LEU A 409 15.18 9.16 23.79
C LEU A 409 16.64 9.48 24.17
N GLY A 410 17.18 10.59 23.66
CA GLY A 410 18.56 11.05 23.92
C GLY A 410 19.58 10.50 22.92
N LEU A 411 20.74 11.18 22.84
CA LEU A 411 21.81 10.90 21.89
C LEU A 411 22.36 9.47 22.02
N GLU A 412 22.43 8.91 23.22
CA GLU A 412 22.92 7.54 23.43
C GLU A 412 22.03 6.51 22.73
N ASN A 413 20.70 6.62 22.85
CA ASN A 413 19.75 5.72 22.23
C ASN A 413 19.70 5.93 20.70
N ARG A 414 19.77 7.17 20.24
CA ARG A 414 19.91 7.51 18.83
C ARG A 414 21.14 6.80 18.20
N ASN A 415 22.30 6.89 18.84
CA ASN A 415 23.53 6.27 18.36
C ASN A 415 23.46 4.74 18.40
N TRP A 416 22.83 4.18 19.43
CA TRP A 416 22.60 2.75 19.53
C TRP A 416 21.70 2.24 18.38
N ILE A 417 20.60 2.95 18.06
CA ILE A 417 19.72 2.60 16.95
C ILE A 417 20.50 2.62 15.64
N GLU A 418 21.23 3.71 15.35
CA GLU A 418 22.02 3.83 14.12
C GLU A 418 23.04 2.70 13.98
N GLN A 419 23.75 2.36 15.04
CA GLN A 419 24.70 1.25 15.04
C GLN A 419 24.00 -0.07 14.74
N ARG A 420 22.83 -0.33 15.33
CA ARG A 420 22.06 -1.56 15.09
C ARG A 420 21.52 -1.65 13.67
N LEU A 421 21.14 -0.54 13.07
CA LEU A 421 20.73 -0.50 11.65
C LEU A 421 21.89 -0.84 10.70
N LYS A 422 23.13 -0.52 11.08
CA LYS A 422 24.37 -0.77 10.32
C LYS A 422 25.00 -2.16 10.57
N GLN A 423 24.49 -2.91 11.51
CA GLN A 423 24.92 -4.30 11.81
C GLN A 423 23.99 -5.31 11.13
#